data_15aadeb096e1a3d87e7b557b5cc6e26f
#
_entry.id   15aadeb096e1a3d87e7b557b5cc6e26f
#
_cell.length_a   1.000
_cell.length_b   1.000
_cell.length_c   1.000
_cell.angle_alpha   90.00
_cell.angle_beta   90.00
_cell.angle_gamma   90.00
#
_symmetry.space_group_name_H-M   'P 1'
#
loop_
_entity.id
_entity.type
_entity.pdbx_description
1 polymer ?
#
loop_
_entity_poly.entity_id
_entity_poly.type
_entity_poly.pdbx_seq_one_letter_code
_entity_poly.pdbx_strand_id
1 'polypeptide(L)' 'MKRDFETELWVDGKLLALNNMMQETLANVLVGFSKTLKGSDAAPQTLEVKVKKLPKPVDVDAHTYP' A
#
# COMPACT_ATOMS: atom_id res chain seq x y z
N MET A 1 15.14 4.13 -17.04
CA MET A 1 14.43 4.55 -15.83
C MET A 1 15.08 3.92 -14.61
N LYS A 2 15.41 4.73 -13.63
CA LYS A 2 15.99 4.24 -12.39
C LYS A 2 14.88 3.75 -11.46
N ARG A 3 15.06 2.56 -10.90
CA ARG A 3 14.08 1.98 -9.99
C ARG A 3 14.65 1.92 -8.57
N ASP A 4 13.98 2.59 -7.65
CA ASP A 4 14.39 2.65 -6.25
C ASP A 4 13.70 1.61 -5.38
N PHE A 5 12.62 1.00 -5.88
CA PHE A 5 11.81 0.05 -5.12
C PHE A 5 11.55 -1.22 -5.91
N GLU A 6 11.43 -2.32 -5.18
CA GLU A 6 10.88 -3.55 -5.71
C GLU A 6 9.49 -3.70 -5.12
N THR A 7 8.47 -3.80 -6.00
CA THR A 7 7.08 -3.81 -5.57
C THR A 7 6.38 -5.03 -6.12
N GLU A 8 5.67 -5.73 -5.26
CA GLU A 8 4.86 -6.88 -5.64
C GLU A 8 3.40 -6.60 -5.32
N LEU A 9 2.53 -7.05 -6.22
CA LEU A 9 1.09 -6.98 -6.01
C LEU A 9 0.52 -8.37 -6.12
N TRP A 10 -0.09 -8.83 -5.04
CA TRP A 10 -0.73 -10.13 -4.98
C TRP A 10 -2.24 -9.96 -4.90
N VAL A 11 -2.98 -10.62 -5.78
CA VAL A 11 -4.44 -10.58 -5.78
C VAL A 11 -4.94 -12.02 -5.74
N ASP A 12 -5.69 -12.35 -4.70
CA ASP A 12 -6.21 -13.70 -4.48
C ASP A 12 -5.12 -14.77 -4.55
N GLY A 13 -3.97 -14.46 -3.95
CA GLY A 13 -2.85 -15.39 -3.93
C GLY A 13 -2.04 -15.47 -5.21
N LYS A 14 -2.35 -14.64 -6.20
CA LYS A 14 -1.61 -14.61 -7.46
C LYS A 14 -0.76 -13.36 -7.55
N LEU A 15 0.49 -13.53 -7.91
CA LEU A 15 1.38 -12.42 -8.18
C LEU A 15 1.08 -11.84 -9.55
N LEU A 16 0.75 -10.57 -9.60
CA LEU A 16 0.49 -9.87 -10.85
C LEU A 16 1.77 -9.21 -11.34
N ALA A 17 1.99 -9.29 -12.65
CA ALA A 17 3.18 -8.69 -13.25
C ALA A 17 3.05 -7.17 -13.27
N LEU A 18 4.07 -6.49 -12.73
CA LEU A 18 4.16 -5.04 -12.77
C LEU A 18 5.42 -4.64 -13.51
N ASN A 19 5.29 -3.72 -14.47
CA ASN A 19 6.49 -3.19 -15.12
C ASN A 19 7.21 -2.22 -14.16
N ASN A 20 8.36 -1.72 -14.59
CA ASN A 20 9.16 -0.85 -13.72
C ASN A 20 8.41 0.41 -13.30
N MET A 21 7.70 1.03 -14.24
CA MET A 21 6.95 2.24 -13.92
C MET A 21 5.83 1.97 -12.91
N MET A 22 5.11 0.87 -13.08
CA MET A 22 4.04 0.49 -12.16
C MET A 22 4.57 0.23 -10.76
N GLN A 23 5.71 -0.47 -10.66
CA GLN A 23 6.32 -0.75 -9.37
C GLN A 23 6.70 0.54 -8.65
N GLU A 24 7.35 1.47 -9.36
CA GLU A 24 7.74 2.75 -8.76
C GLU A 24 6.54 3.60 -8.38
N THR A 25 5.54 3.66 -9.24
CA THR A 25 4.34 4.45 -8.98
C THR A 25 3.62 3.95 -7.73
N LEU A 26 3.39 2.64 -7.67
CA LEU A 26 2.70 2.05 -6.52
C LEU A 26 3.50 2.24 -5.24
N ALA A 27 4.81 2.01 -5.31
CA ALA A 27 5.68 2.18 -4.14
C ALA A 27 5.66 3.62 -3.64
N ASN A 28 5.75 4.60 -4.54
CA ASN A 28 5.76 6.00 -4.16
C ASN A 28 4.44 6.43 -3.53
N VAL A 29 3.33 5.93 -4.04
CA VAL A 29 2.01 6.21 -3.44
C VAL A 29 1.95 5.66 -2.02
N LEU A 30 2.35 4.43 -1.83
CA LEU A 30 2.26 3.78 -0.52
C LEU A 30 3.25 4.37 0.48
N VAL A 31 4.47 4.60 0.06
CA VAL A 31 5.47 5.22 0.93
C VAL A 31 5.05 6.63 1.31
N GLY A 32 4.57 7.40 0.34
CA GLY A 32 4.07 8.74 0.61
C GLY A 32 2.92 8.75 1.58
N PHE A 33 1.97 7.82 1.41
CA PHE A 33 0.86 7.68 2.33
C PHE A 33 1.33 7.32 3.74
N SER A 34 2.26 6.37 3.83
CA SER A 34 2.75 5.92 5.14
C SER A 34 3.40 7.04 5.94
N LYS A 35 4.05 7.99 5.25
CA LYS A 35 4.70 9.11 5.93
C LYS A 35 3.73 10.05 6.62
N THR A 36 2.46 10.01 6.25
CA THR A 36 1.43 10.83 6.89
C THR A 36 0.92 10.20 8.18
N LEU A 37 1.28 8.96 8.44
CA LEU A 37 0.78 8.21 9.58
C LEU A 37 1.70 8.35 10.78
N LYS A 38 1.09 8.52 11.94
CA LYS A 38 1.83 8.62 13.18
C LYS A 38 2.48 7.29 13.50
N GLY A 39 3.76 7.32 13.86
CA GLY A 39 4.50 6.10 14.17
C GLY A 39 5.24 5.50 13.00
N SER A 40 5.10 6.09 11.82
CA SER A 40 5.80 5.62 10.63
C SER A 40 7.18 6.27 10.53
N ASP A 41 8.15 5.50 10.02
CA ASP A 41 9.47 6.05 9.69
C ASP A 41 9.39 6.94 8.47
N ALA A 42 10.22 7.99 8.44
CA ALA A 42 10.30 8.87 7.29
C ALA A 42 10.87 8.16 6.05
N ALA A 43 11.68 7.12 6.26
CA ALA A 43 12.30 6.37 5.17
C ALA A 43 12.23 4.88 5.46
N PRO A 44 11.05 4.25 5.31
CA PRO A 44 10.90 2.83 5.61
C PRO A 44 11.71 1.98 4.63
N GLN A 45 12.33 0.92 5.14
CA GLN A 45 13.07 -0.02 4.31
C GLN A 45 12.15 -1.03 3.65
N THR A 46 11.09 -1.42 4.35
CA THR A 46 10.08 -2.32 3.81
C THR A 46 8.71 -1.82 4.20
N LEU A 47 7.73 -2.10 3.35
CA LEU A 47 6.35 -1.71 3.59
C LEU A 47 5.44 -2.81 3.07
N GLU A 48 4.53 -3.25 3.90
CA GLU A 48 3.52 -4.25 3.53
C GLU A 48 2.14 -3.68 3.71
N VAL A 49 1.25 -3.99 2.76
CA VAL A 49 -0.15 -3.61 2.81
C VAL A 49 -0.99 -4.84 2.54
N LYS A 50 -1.98 -5.06 3.40
CA LYS A 50 -2.93 -6.15 3.21
C LYS A 50 -4.33 -5.58 3.11
N VAL A 51 -5.04 -5.97 2.06
CA VAL A 51 -6.43 -5.56 1.84
C VAL A 51 -7.27 -6.81 1.73
N LYS A 52 -8.26 -6.92 2.58
CA LYS A 52 -9.17 -8.06 2.57
C LYS A 52 -10.59 -7.55 2.43
N LYS A 53 -11.30 -8.08 1.44
CA LYS A 53 -12.71 -7.73 1.26
C LYS A 53 -13.54 -8.42 2.36
N LEU A 54 -14.37 -7.65 3.01
CA LEU A 54 -15.25 -8.20 4.05
C LEU A 54 -16.38 -9.00 3.41
N PRO A 55 -16.79 -10.13 4.04
CA PRO A 55 -17.92 -10.91 3.52
C PRO A 55 -19.22 -10.10 3.47
N LYS A 56 -19.37 -9.16 4.42
CA LYS A 56 -20.47 -8.21 4.43
C LYS A 56 -19.91 -6.83 4.67
N PRO A 57 -20.44 -5.80 3.99
CA PRO A 57 -20.04 -4.43 4.29
C PRO A 57 -20.35 -4.12 5.75
N VAL A 58 -19.46 -3.38 6.37
CA VAL A 58 -19.64 -2.91 7.74
C VAL A 58 -19.90 -1.42 7.70
N ASP A 59 -21.00 -1.00 8.29
CA ASP A 59 -21.29 0.43 8.41
C ASP A 59 -20.31 1.06 9.39
N VAL A 60 -19.68 2.13 8.94
CA VAL A 60 -18.73 2.87 9.76
C VAL A 60 -19.27 4.26 9.98
N ASP A 61 -19.44 4.64 11.25
CA ASP A 61 -19.87 5.97 11.59
C ASP A 61 -18.69 6.94 11.40
N ALA A 62 -18.87 7.87 10.48
CA ALA A 62 -17.82 8.85 10.17
C ALA A 62 -17.50 9.74 11.37
N HIS A 63 -18.39 9.85 12.33
CA HIS A 63 -18.16 10.65 13.54
C HIS A 63 -17.18 10.01 14.50
N THR A 64 -16.88 8.74 14.33
CA THR A 64 -15.94 8.03 15.20
C THR A 64 -14.50 8.22 14.78
N TYR A 65 -14.26 8.82 13.64
CA TYR A 65 -12.91 9.03 13.18
C TYR A 65 -12.22 10.12 13.95
N PRO A 66 -11.01 9.84 14.40
CA PRO A 66 -10.20 10.86 15.05
C PRO A 66 -9.74 11.91 14.08
#